data_748f8200e173fe97cab87c6b64827523
#
_entry.id   748f8200e173fe97cab87c6b64827523
#
_cell.length_a   1.000
_cell.length_b   1.000
_cell.length_c   1.000
_cell.angle_alpha   90.00
_cell.angle_beta   90.00
_cell.angle_gamma   90.00
#
_symmetry.space_group_name_H-M   'P 1'
#
loop_
_entity.id
_entity.type
_entity.pdbx_description
1 polymer ?
#
loop_
_entity_poly.entity_id
_entity_poly.type
_entity_poly.pdbx_seq_one_letter_code
_entity_poly.pdbx_strand_id
1 'polypeptide(L)'
;MRTRTIIVLLLASIAVAWGVGRAILGNPSTVDRYIVIDGDTFALIPKSCIYTVVHLGCPVQRLRLEGADAFESKQTCRDALNVEWACGKAATDRLRQLVSRPDFSCRIDPEFVDRHAREFSVCYTDGRDVAAILVREGLAFAYGRDRQYLPLENEAKEARRGAWAGHFVRPQYFRQGAKG
;
A
#
# COMPACT_ATOMS: atom_id res chain seq x y z
N MET A 1 80.88 -6.06 -40.29
CA MET A 1 79.72 -5.22 -40.33
C MET A 1 78.51 -6.07 -39.93
N ARG A 2 77.93 -5.84 -38.75
CA ARG A 2 76.82 -6.64 -38.21
C ARG A 2 75.52 -5.85 -38.40
N THR A 3 74.70 -6.29 -39.30
CA THR A 3 73.34 -5.77 -39.51
C THR A 3 72.42 -6.24 -38.37
N ARG A 4 71.98 -5.31 -37.52
CA ARG A 4 70.99 -5.56 -36.52
C ARG A 4 69.56 -5.43 -37.11
N THR A 5 68.93 -6.58 -37.27
CA THR A 5 67.52 -6.63 -37.65
C THR A 5 66.67 -6.22 -36.45
N ILE A 6 65.97 -5.09 -36.56
CA ILE A 6 65.01 -4.62 -35.59
C ILE A 6 63.70 -5.31 -35.90
N ILE A 7 63.29 -6.25 -35.02
CA ILE A 7 61.95 -6.85 -35.05
C ILE A 7 61.01 -5.90 -34.36
N VAL A 8 60.18 -5.19 -35.10
CA VAL A 8 59.10 -4.40 -34.58
C VAL A 8 57.93 -5.33 -34.29
N LEU A 9 57.77 -5.67 -33.03
CA LEU A 9 56.56 -6.36 -32.54
C LEU A 9 55.41 -5.37 -32.51
N LEU A 10 54.57 -5.43 -33.51
CA LEU A 10 53.24 -4.82 -33.53
C LEU A 10 52.35 -5.58 -32.55
N LEU A 11 52.24 -5.10 -31.30
CA LEU A 11 51.21 -5.51 -30.38
C LEU A 11 49.89 -4.94 -30.88
N ALA A 12 49.18 -5.76 -31.63
CA ALA A 12 47.78 -5.50 -31.96
C ALA A 12 46.99 -5.61 -30.64
N SER A 13 46.70 -4.46 -30.09
CA SER A 13 45.77 -4.34 -28.97
C SER A 13 44.37 -4.73 -29.43
N ILE A 14 44.00 -5.98 -29.23
CA ILE A 14 42.60 -6.41 -29.39
C ILE A 14 41.87 -5.81 -28.20
N ALA A 15 41.31 -4.62 -28.39
CA ALA A 15 40.28 -4.06 -27.55
C ALA A 15 39.03 -4.94 -27.74
N VAL A 16 38.92 -6.00 -26.96
CA VAL A 16 37.65 -6.70 -26.77
C VAL A 16 36.71 -5.69 -26.10
N ALA A 17 35.93 -5.02 -26.96
CA ALA A 17 34.80 -4.25 -26.50
C ALA A 17 33.82 -5.24 -25.86
N TRP A 18 33.96 -5.42 -24.55
CA TRP A 18 32.90 -5.97 -23.72
C TRP A 18 31.75 -4.97 -23.74
N GLY A 19 31.01 -5.00 -24.86
CA GLY A 19 29.65 -4.51 -24.90
C GLY A 19 28.84 -5.35 -23.93
N VAL A 20 29.00 -5.05 -22.65
CA VAL A 20 28.04 -5.46 -21.64
C VAL A 20 26.79 -4.70 -22.01
N GLY A 21 26.00 -5.33 -22.89
CA GLY A 21 24.60 -5.02 -23.01
C GLY A 21 24.06 -5.13 -21.58
N ARG A 22 23.99 -3.99 -20.93
CA ARG A 22 23.25 -3.81 -19.70
C ARG A 22 21.82 -4.08 -20.10
N ALA A 23 21.46 -5.38 -20.17
CA ALA A 23 20.09 -5.77 -20.08
C ALA A 23 19.57 -4.99 -18.87
N ILE A 24 18.70 -4.04 -19.14
CA ILE A 24 17.82 -3.44 -18.15
C ILE A 24 16.86 -4.58 -17.82
N LEU A 25 17.37 -5.60 -17.16
CA LEU A 25 16.59 -6.43 -16.28
C LEU A 25 16.14 -5.44 -15.22
N GLY A 26 14.93 -4.93 -15.39
CA GLY A 26 14.27 -4.18 -14.34
C GLY A 26 14.51 -4.97 -13.07
N ASN A 27 15.25 -4.38 -12.16
CA ASN A 27 15.69 -5.03 -10.94
C ASN A 27 14.43 -5.53 -10.23
N PRO A 28 14.08 -6.86 -10.23
CA PRO A 28 12.84 -7.36 -9.65
C PRO A 28 12.80 -7.13 -8.15
N SER A 29 13.72 -6.38 -7.69
CA SER A 29 14.13 -6.25 -6.32
C SER A 29 13.93 -4.87 -5.71
N THR A 30 13.19 -3.94 -6.28
CA THR A 30 12.93 -2.61 -5.70
C THR A 30 11.51 -2.44 -5.17
N VAL A 31 10.72 -3.51 -5.10
CA VAL A 31 9.36 -3.39 -4.59
C VAL A 31 9.36 -3.66 -3.09
N ASP A 32 9.01 -2.65 -2.32
CA ASP A 32 8.67 -2.79 -0.92
C ASP A 32 7.46 -3.73 -0.79
N ARG A 33 7.42 -4.50 0.28
CA ARG A 33 6.26 -5.35 0.55
C ARG A 33 5.29 -4.62 1.46
N TYR A 34 4.04 -4.54 1.05
CA TYR A 34 2.96 -4.05 1.89
C TYR A 34 2.23 -5.21 2.57
N ILE A 35 2.04 -5.13 3.88
CA ILE A 35 1.25 -6.09 4.65
C ILE A 35 0.04 -5.38 5.21
N VAL A 36 -1.15 -5.73 4.75
CA VAL A 36 -2.41 -5.13 5.21
C VAL A 36 -2.77 -5.69 6.58
N ILE A 37 -3.02 -4.79 7.53
CA ILE A 37 -3.38 -5.07 8.92
C ILE A 37 -4.91 -5.03 9.09
N ASP A 38 -5.54 -3.95 8.62
CA ASP A 38 -6.98 -3.74 8.61
C ASP A 38 -7.42 -2.94 7.38
N GLY A 39 -8.64 -2.42 7.37
CA GLY A 39 -9.23 -1.75 6.19
C GLY A 39 -8.63 -0.40 5.82
N ASP A 40 -7.83 0.21 6.70
CA ASP A 40 -7.17 1.51 6.45
C ASP A 40 -5.71 1.55 6.92
N THR A 41 -5.17 0.43 7.40
CA THR A 41 -3.83 0.35 7.99
C THR A 41 -3.04 -0.79 7.36
N PHE A 42 -1.80 -0.51 7.00
CA PHE A 42 -0.88 -1.50 6.46
C PHE A 42 0.57 -1.19 6.88
N ALA A 43 1.44 -2.16 6.78
CA ALA A 43 2.86 -2.03 7.05
C ALA A 43 3.65 -2.05 5.75
N LEU A 44 4.62 -1.14 5.62
CA LEU A 44 5.62 -1.13 4.59
C LEU A 44 6.87 -1.82 5.11
N ILE A 45 7.27 -2.90 4.46
CA ILE A 45 8.50 -3.61 4.75
C ILE A 45 9.49 -3.29 3.62
N PRO A 46 10.60 -2.59 3.93
CA PRO A 46 11.62 -2.31 2.94
C PRO A 46 12.17 -3.61 2.38
N LYS A 47 12.49 -3.59 1.11
CA LYS A 47 13.06 -4.73 0.42
C LYS A 47 14.35 -5.27 1.02
N SER A 48 15.21 -4.40 1.53
CA SER A 48 16.41 -4.80 2.26
C SER A 48 16.13 -5.75 3.41
N CYS A 49 14.88 -5.73 3.92
CA CYS A 49 14.41 -6.55 5.02
C CYS A 49 13.80 -7.90 4.61
N ILE A 50 13.51 -8.12 3.33
CA ILE A 50 12.87 -9.38 2.87
C ILE A 50 13.86 -10.55 2.92
N TYR A 51 15.16 -10.26 2.83
CA TYR A 51 16.24 -11.27 2.84
C TYR A 51 16.99 -11.37 4.17
N THR A 52 16.85 -10.40 5.03
CA THR A 52 17.41 -10.46 6.39
C THR A 52 16.34 -10.98 7.32
N VAL A 53 16.55 -12.20 7.80
CA VAL A 53 15.69 -12.85 8.79
C VAL A 53 15.27 -11.84 9.86
N VAL A 54 13.99 -11.86 10.20
CA VAL A 54 13.20 -11.00 11.09
C VAL A 54 13.87 -10.60 12.45
N HIS A 55 15.10 -11.00 12.71
CA HIS A 55 15.77 -10.85 13.99
C HIS A 55 16.72 -9.65 14.12
N LEU A 56 16.91 -8.82 13.10
CA LEU A 56 17.89 -7.74 13.13
C LEU A 56 17.28 -6.34 12.91
N GLY A 57 16.14 -6.05 13.53
CA GLY A 57 15.70 -4.65 13.65
C GLY A 57 15.32 -3.99 12.32
N CYS A 58 14.59 -4.70 11.45
CA CYS A 58 14.04 -4.10 10.23
C CYS A 58 13.08 -2.96 10.56
N PRO A 59 13.27 -1.77 10.02
CA PRO A 59 12.35 -0.67 10.20
C PRO A 59 11.06 -0.99 9.43
N VAL A 60 10.01 -1.37 10.16
CA VAL A 60 8.67 -1.54 9.60
C VAL A 60 7.93 -0.21 9.77
N GLN A 61 7.64 0.45 8.67
CA GLN A 61 6.78 1.63 8.67
C GLN A 61 5.32 1.21 8.75
N ARG A 62 4.58 1.76 9.70
CA ARG A 62 3.13 1.56 9.81
C ARG A 62 2.43 2.74 9.17
N LEU A 63 1.65 2.47 8.15
CA LEU A 63 0.98 3.47 7.35
C LEU A 63 -0.53 3.42 7.58
N ARG A 64 -1.15 4.61 7.64
CA ARG A 64 -2.60 4.77 7.71
C ARG A 64 -3.08 5.59 6.51
N LEU A 65 -4.13 5.13 5.85
CA LEU A 65 -4.77 5.91 4.79
C LEU A 65 -5.31 7.22 5.34
N GLU A 66 -4.88 8.32 4.73
CA GLU A 66 -5.37 9.65 5.08
C GLU A 66 -6.83 9.82 4.63
N GLY A 67 -7.60 10.50 5.45
CA GLY A 67 -8.97 10.86 5.12
C GLY A 67 -10.01 9.74 5.21
N ALA A 68 -9.62 8.51 5.54
CA ALA A 68 -10.52 7.37 5.69
C ALA A 68 -10.45 6.74 7.08
N ASP A 69 -11.59 6.18 7.54
CA ASP A 69 -11.71 5.38 8.76
C ASP A 69 -12.51 4.12 8.41
N ALA A 70 -11.82 3.01 8.18
CA ALA A 70 -12.44 1.75 7.76
C ALA A 70 -12.97 0.95 8.94
N PHE A 71 -13.81 -0.04 8.64
CA PHE A 71 -14.25 -1.02 9.64
C PHE A 71 -13.05 -1.80 10.18
N GLU A 72 -13.04 -2.03 11.49
CA GLU A 72 -12.03 -2.84 12.17
C GLU A 72 -12.06 -4.28 11.65
N SER A 73 -10.92 -4.94 11.52
CA SER A 73 -10.80 -6.26 10.84
C SER A 73 -11.76 -7.34 11.38
N LYS A 74 -12.14 -7.26 12.67
CA LYS A 74 -13.06 -8.19 13.33
C LYS A 74 -14.50 -7.65 13.44
N GLN A 75 -14.77 -6.50 12.86
CA GLN A 75 -16.08 -5.87 12.96
C GLN A 75 -17.08 -6.55 12.06
N THR A 76 -18.31 -6.75 12.58
CA THR A 76 -19.46 -7.24 11.81
C THR A 76 -20.47 -6.13 11.62
N CYS A 77 -21.24 -6.25 10.55
CA CYS A 77 -22.36 -5.38 10.17
C CYS A 77 -23.56 -6.26 9.84
N ARG A 78 -24.74 -5.65 9.66
CA ARG A 78 -25.95 -6.33 9.16
C ARG A 78 -26.32 -5.77 7.80
N ASP A 79 -26.72 -6.62 6.89
CA ASP A 79 -27.20 -6.23 5.57
C ASP A 79 -28.67 -5.73 5.59
N ALA A 80 -29.24 -5.47 4.42
CA ALA A 80 -30.62 -5.02 4.28
C ALA A 80 -31.66 -6.05 4.75
N LEU A 81 -31.29 -7.32 4.83
CA LEU A 81 -32.12 -8.42 5.33
C LEU A 81 -31.83 -8.73 6.80
N ASN A 82 -31.07 -7.88 7.48
CA ASN A 82 -30.63 -8.05 8.86
C ASN A 82 -29.73 -9.29 9.09
N VAL A 83 -29.09 -9.80 8.02
CA VAL A 83 -28.12 -10.89 8.08
C VAL A 83 -26.75 -10.31 8.43
N GLU A 84 -26.10 -10.95 9.41
CA GLU A 84 -24.75 -10.53 9.82
C GLU A 84 -23.71 -10.90 8.74
N TRP A 85 -22.76 -9.97 8.50
CA TRP A 85 -21.64 -10.17 7.61
C TRP A 85 -20.38 -9.47 8.13
N ALA A 86 -19.21 -9.97 7.74
CA ALA A 86 -17.91 -9.51 8.21
C ALA A 86 -17.43 -8.27 7.44
N CYS A 87 -18.01 -7.09 7.71
CA CYS A 87 -17.69 -5.84 7.01
C CYS A 87 -16.24 -5.41 7.22
N GLY A 88 -15.66 -5.62 8.38
CA GLY A 88 -14.26 -5.35 8.64
C GLY A 88 -13.32 -6.23 7.82
N LYS A 89 -13.66 -7.52 7.69
CA LYS A 89 -12.92 -8.43 6.80
C LYS A 89 -13.03 -7.98 5.34
N ALA A 90 -14.22 -7.57 4.90
CA ALA A 90 -14.44 -7.08 3.54
C ALA A 90 -13.60 -5.83 3.24
N ALA A 91 -13.55 -4.85 4.16
CA ALA A 91 -12.70 -3.68 4.04
C ALA A 91 -11.21 -4.06 3.96
N THR A 92 -10.76 -4.95 4.85
CA THR A 92 -9.37 -5.45 4.87
C THR A 92 -9.01 -6.19 3.59
N ASP A 93 -9.87 -7.08 3.11
CA ASP A 93 -9.65 -7.83 1.86
C ASP A 93 -9.65 -6.92 0.65
N ARG A 94 -10.50 -5.89 0.65
CA ARG A 94 -10.52 -4.91 -0.42
C ARG A 94 -9.24 -4.10 -0.48
N LEU A 95 -8.76 -3.60 0.66
CA LEU A 95 -7.46 -2.93 0.72
C LEU A 95 -6.33 -3.86 0.25
N ARG A 96 -6.36 -5.13 0.64
CA ARG A 96 -5.36 -6.13 0.19
C ARG A 96 -5.36 -6.30 -1.33
N GLN A 97 -6.53 -6.32 -1.97
CA GLN A 97 -6.64 -6.36 -3.44
C GLN A 97 -6.05 -5.11 -4.09
N LEU A 98 -6.31 -3.92 -3.53
CA LEU A 98 -5.79 -2.66 -4.06
C LEU A 98 -4.27 -2.56 -3.92
N VAL A 99 -3.73 -2.92 -2.76
CA VAL A 99 -2.29 -2.92 -2.46
C VAL A 99 -1.51 -3.95 -3.30
N SER A 100 -2.14 -5.05 -3.71
CA SER A 100 -1.49 -6.09 -4.51
C SER A 100 -1.33 -5.72 -6.00
N ARG A 101 -1.87 -4.61 -6.44
CA ARG A 101 -1.76 -4.17 -7.83
C ARG A 101 -0.35 -3.69 -8.15
N PRO A 102 0.15 -3.95 -9.37
CA PRO A 102 1.54 -3.63 -9.72
C PRO A 102 1.84 -2.12 -9.76
N ASP A 103 0.82 -1.29 -9.94
CA ASP A 103 0.89 0.17 -10.00
C ASP A 103 0.60 0.86 -8.66
N PHE A 104 0.37 0.06 -7.58
CA PHE A 104 0.12 0.63 -6.26
C PHE A 104 1.30 1.44 -5.76
N SER A 105 1.03 2.66 -5.32
CA SER A 105 2.03 3.59 -4.81
C SER A 105 1.45 4.48 -3.73
N CYS A 106 2.28 4.95 -2.80
CA CYS A 106 1.87 5.86 -1.73
C CYS A 106 2.80 7.06 -1.64
N ARG A 107 2.22 8.22 -1.38
CA ARG A 107 2.91 9.39 -0.84
C ARG A 107 2.72 9.37 0.67
N ILE A 108 3.81 9.28 1.41
CA ILE A 108 3.83 9.22 2.87
C ILE A 108 4.14 10.61 3.40
N ASP A 109 3.44 11.03 4.45
CA ASP A 109 3.72 12.25 5.18
C ASP A 109 4.42 11.91 6.49
N PRO A 110 5.75 12.06 6.56
CA PRO A 110 6.53 11.68 7.74
C PRO A 110 6.38 12.66 8.91
N GLU A 111 5.84 13.86 8.66
CA GLU A 111 5.65 14.88 9.70
C GLU A 111 4.39 14.61 10.53
N PHE A 112 3.44 13.87 9.98
CA PHE A 112 2.18 13.55 10.64
C PHE A 112 2.11 12.08 11.05
N VAL A 113 2.35 11.84 12.33
CA VAL A 113 2.29 10.52 12.95
C VAL A 113 1.16 10.51 13.96
N ASP A 114 0.32 9.49 13.91
CA ASP A 114 -0.77 9.38 14.88
C ASP A 114 -0.30 8.82 16.24
N ARG A 115 -1.20 8.82 17.23
CA ARG A 115 -0.91 8.31 18.58
C ARG A 115 -0.50 6.82 18.63
N HIS A 116 -0.66 6.07 17.53
CA HIS A 116 -0.29 4.67 17.39
C HIS A 116 0.99 4.48 16.59
N ALA A 117 1.77 5.55 16.40
CA ALA A 117 3.00 5.57 15.58
C ALA A 117 2.76 5.11 14.15
N ARG A 118 1.64 5.53 13.53
CA ARG A 118 1.35 5.31 12.11
C ARG A 118 1.52 6.63 11.36
N GLU A 119 2.24 6.60 10.26
CA GLU A 119 2.40 7.73 9.36
C GLU A 119 1.18 7.80 8.41
N PHE A 120 0.68 9.00 8.15
CA PHE A 120 -0.40 9.17 7.20
C PHE A 120 0.11 9.03 5.77
N SER A 121 -0.71 8.42 4.92
CA SER A 121 -0.35 8.17 3.53
C SER A 121 -1.54 8.32 2.59
N VAL A 122 -1.31 8.96 1.44
CA VAL A 122 -2.25 9.00 0.32
C VAL A 122 -1.75 8.01 -0.72
N CYS A 123 -2.56 7.00 -1.01
CA CYS A 123 -2.17 5.89 -1.87
C CYS A 123 -3.03 5.82 -3.13
N TYR A 124 -2.43 5.38 -4.21
CA TYR A 124 -3.06 5.33 -5.53
C TYR A 124 -2.88 3.96 -6.18
N THR A 125 -3.87 3.57 -6.96
CA THR A 125 -3.81 2.46 -7.92
C THR A 125 -4.73 2.75 -9.10
N ASP A 126 -4.34 2.42 -10.32
CA ASP A 126 -5.01 2.84 -11.57
C ASP A 126 -5.30 4.35 -11.62
N GLY A 127 -4.39 5.17 -11.09
CA GLY A 127 -4.55 6.61 -10.99
C GLY A 127 -5.65 7.07 -10.02
N ARG A 128 -6.26 6.17 -9.26
CA ARG A 128 -7.36 6.46 -8.33
C ARG A 128 -6.88 6.38 -6.89
N ASP A 129 -7.35 7.30 -6.08
CA ASP A 129 -7.09 7.32 -4.65
C ASP A 129 -7.75 6.13 -3.94
N VAL A 130 -6.97 5.37 -3.20
CA VAL A 130 -7.39 4.14 -2.52
C VAL A 130 -8.39 4.42 -1.40
N ALA A 131 -8.19 5.49 -0.62
CA ALA A 131 -9.14 5.90 0.42
C ALA A 131 -10.49 6.29 -0.19
N ALA A 132 -10.47 7.04 -1.30
CA ALA A 132 -11.66 7.40 -2.05
C ALA A 132 -12.44 6.18 -2.57
N ILE A 133 -11.72 5.14 -3.04
CA ILE A 133 -12.34 3.88 -3.48
C ILE A 133 -13.08 3.22 -2.32
N LEU A 134 -12.42 3.04 -1.16
CA LEU A 134 -13.01 2.38 0.00
C LEU A 134 -14.23 3.13 0.55
N VAL A 135 -14.17 4.46 0.60
CA VAL A 135 -15.30 5.30 1.03
C VAL A 135 -16.48 5.17 0.06
N ARG A 136 -16.23 5.27 -1.26
CA ARG A 136 -17.26 5.13 -2.29
C ARG A 136 -17.92 3.75 -2.31
N GLU A 137 -17.16 2.71 -1.95
CA GLU A 137 -17.67 1.33 -1.85
C GLU A 137 -18.42 1.07 -0.53
N GLY A 138 -18.47 2.04 0.41
CA GLY A 138 -19.11 1.90 1.72
C GLY A 138 -18.38 0.96 2.67
N LEU A 139 -17.08 0.80 2.50
CA LEU A 139 -16.18 0.00 3.33
C LEU A 139 -15.36 0.85 4.31
N ALA A 140 -15.38 2.17 4.13
CA ALA A 140 -14.77 3.15 5.02
C ALA A 140 -15.64 4.42 5.09
N PHE A 141 -15.34 5.29 6.06
CA PHE A 141 -16.00 6.57 6.30
C PHE A 141 -15.04 7.71 6.00
N ALA A 142 -15.58 8.84 5.54
CA ALA A 142 -14.81 10.07 5.42
C ALA A 142 -14.36 10.52 6.82
N TYR A 143 -13.06 10.72 6.99
CA TYR A 143 -12.42 11.05 8.26
C TYR A 143 -11.46 12.25 8.09
N GLY A 144 -11.07 12.86 9.21
CA GLY A 144 -10.16 14.01 9.21
C GLY A 144 -10.88 15.36 9.18
N ARG A 145 -10.08 16.44 9.26
CA ARG A 145 -10.62 17.81 9.37
C ARG A 145 -11.37 18.23 8.10
N ASP A 146 -10.78 17.99 6.97
CA ASP A 146 -11.30 18.48 5.68
C ASP A 146 -12.42 17.61 5.13
N ARG A 147 -12.54 16.38 5.65
CA ARG A 147 -13.54 15.40 5.21
C ARG A 147 -13.70 15.37 3.67
N GLN A 148 -12.57 15.41 2.98
CA GLN A 148 -12.49 15.52 1.51
C GLN A 148 -13.32 14.43 0.78
N TYR A 149 -13.51 13.27 1.40
CA TYR A 149 -14.29 12.17 0.84
C TYR A 149 -15.77 12.17 1.27
N LEU A 150 -16.25 13.21 1.96
CA LEU A 150 -17.67 13.30 2.36
C LEU A 150 -18.65 13.21 1.16
N PRO A 151 -18.38 13.81 0.00
CA PRO A 151 -19.24 13.60 -1.18
C PRO A 151 -19.34 12.14 -1.60
N LEU A 152 -18.23 11.38 -1.53
CA LEU A 152 -18.21 9.96 -1.85
C LEU A 152 -18.91 9.09 -0.80
N GLU A 153 -18.82 9.47 0.47
CA GLU A 153 -19.58 8.85 1.56
C GLU A 153 -21.09 9.05 1.33
N ASN A 154 -21.50 10.25 0.93
CA ASN A 154 -22.91 10.52 0.63
C ASN A 154 -23.39 9.73 -0.59
N GLU A 155 -22.59 9.66 -1.65
CA GLU A 155 -22.87 8.80 -2.81
C GLU A 155 -23.05 7.32 -2.40
N ALA A 156 -22.17 6.81 -1.52
CA ALA A 156 -22.28 5.45 -1.02
C ALA A 156 -23.55 5.22 -0.20
N LYS A 157 -23.98 6.21 0.63
CA LYS A 157 -25.22 6.17 1.40
C LYS A 157 -26.46 6.13 0.50
N GLU A 158 -26.54 7.05 -0.46
CA GLU A 158 -27.67 7.15 -1.39
C GLU A 158 -27.81 5.86 -2.20
N ALA A 159 -26.69 5.31 -2.68
CA ALA A 159 -26.65 4.06 -3.45
C ALA A 159 -26.70 2.79 -2.57
N ARG A 160 -26.77 2.91 -1.24
CA ARG A 160 -26.76 1.80 -0.27
C ARG A 160 -25.61 0.82 -0.50
N ARG A 161 -24.39 1.34 -0.77
CA ARG A 161 -23.22 0.51 -1.03
C ARG A 161 -22.62 0.00 0.27
N GLY A 162 -22.09 -1.22 0.23
CA GLY A 162 -21.38 -1.83 1.36
C GLY A 162 -22.22 -1.81 2.64
N ALA A 163 -21.67 -1.30 3.74
CA ALA A 163 -22.38 -1.26 5.02
C ALA A 163 -23.59 -0.32 5.01
N TRP A 164 -23.67 0.65 4.09
CA TRP A 164 -24.83 1.54 3.97
C TRP A 164 -26.12 0.83 3.50
N ALA A 165 -26.02 -0.43 3.06
CA ALA A 165 -27.18 -1.25 2.75
C ALA A 165 -27.98 -1.67 3.99
N GLY A 166 -27.40 -1.62 5.18
CA GLY A 166 -28.04 -2.11 6.41
C GLY A 166 -27.59 -1.36 7.67
N HIS A 167 -27.29 -2.10 8.73
CA HIS A 167 -26.96 -1.54 10.03
C HIS A 167 -25.49 -1.82 10.40
N PHE A 168 -24.87 -0.85 11.06
CA PHE A 168 -23.50 -0.96 11.53
C PHE A 168 -23.24 0.00 12.69
N VAL A 169 -22.19 -0.28 13.44
CA VAL A 169 -21.56 0.68 14.36
C VAL A 169 -20.42 1.35 13.62
N ARG A 170 -20.25 2.66 13.75
CA ARG A 170 -19.08 3.33 13.17
C ARG A 170 -17.79 2.84 13.87
N PRO A 171 -16.66 2.71 13.14
CA PRO A 171 -15.41 2.15 13.67
C PRO A 171 -14.95 2.83 14.95
N GLN A 172 -15.07 4.15 15.06
CA GLN A 172 -14.69 4.90 16.24
C GLN A 172 -15.47 4.47 17.50
N TYR A 173 -16.76 4.14 17.39
CA TYR A 173 -17.57 3.66 18.50
C TYR A 173 -17.33 2.18 18.80
N PHE A 174 -17.06 1.39 17.74
CA PHE A 174 -16.67 -0.01 17.90
C PHE A 174 -15.38 -0.13 18.72
N ARG A 175 -14.36 0.71 18.45
CA ARG A 175 -13.13 0.79 19.26
C ARG A 175 -13.37 1.18 20.73
N GLN A 176 -14.48 1.83 21.02
CA GLN A 176 -14.92 2.17 22.38
C GLN A 176 -15.79 1.08 23.02
N GLY A 177 -15.98 -0.06 22.36
CA GLY A 177 -16.73 -1.21 22.88
C GLY A 177 -18.21 -1.23 22.51
N ALA A 178 -18.69 -0.33 21.63
CA ALA A 178 -20.05 -0.41 21.11
C ALA A 178 -20.23 -1.68 20.27
N LYS A 179 -21.38 -2.35 20.46
CA LYS A 179 -21.77 -3.54 19.71
C LYS A 179 -22.92 -3.19 18.76
N GLY A 180 -22.91 -3.74 17.55
CA GLY A 180 -23.96 -3.61 16.54
C GLY A 180 -25.09 -4.62 16.70
#